data_009af8efe78927ca05ff9668e77fccbb
#
_entry.id   009af8efe78927ca05ff9668e77fccbb
#
_cell.length_a   1.000
_cell.length_b   1.000
_cell.length_c   1.000
_cell.angle_alpha   90.00
_cell.angle_beta   90.00
_cell.angle_gamma   90.00
#
_symmetry.space_group_name_H-M   'P 1'
#
loop_
_entity.id
_entity.type
_entity.pdbx_description
1 polymer ?
#
loop_
_entity_poly.entity_id
_entity_poly.type
_entity_poly.pdbx_seq_one_letter_code
_entity_poly.pdbx_strand_id
1 'polypeptide(L)'
;DAVGLKELSMMLSSYPDSVVIIDYTLFDCTADQLWILKERFPQSVFVLFSDALSESFIRRMVLGGIQFSLLFKDSDVHEAAACLDEAEQGRQYICMKAKSWLYEKERDAVSDMPQLTMTEKEVLRSLTLGKTTKEIAAERFLSVYTVMTHRKNIFRKLNVNNAQEALENGTCEGNDFLG
;
A
#
# COMPACT_ATOMS: atom_id res chain seq x y z
N ASP A 1 6.96 -1.29 16.70
CA ASP A 1 6.74 -1.30 15.25
C ASP A 1 6.80 -2.74 14.73
N ALA A 2 5.86 -3.13 13.86
CA ALA A 2 5.86 -4.44 13.23
C ALA A 2 6.56 -4.37 11.85
N VAL A 3 7.38 -5.38 11.54
CA VAL A 3 8.12 -5.45 10.28
C VAL A 3 7.37 -6.31 9.23
N GLY A 4 6.37 -7.09 9.67
CA GLY A 4 5.59 -7.95 8.78
C GLY A 4 4.29 -8.45 9.42
N LEU A 5 3.46 -9.12 8.61
CA LEU A 5 2.12 -9.60 9.01
C LEU A 5 2.14 -10.50 10.24
N LYS A 6 3.13 -11.38 10.37
CA LYS A 6 3.23 -12.31 11.50
C LYS A 6 3.44 -11.55 12.81
N GLU A 7 4.36 -10.58 12.81
CA GLU A 7 4.64 -9.75 13.97
C GLU A 7 3.46 -8.85 14.31
N LEU A 8 2.84 -8.23 13.30
CA LEU A 8 1.63 -7.43 13.49
C LEU A 8 0.49 -8.27 14.10
N SER A 9 0.27 -9.50 13.62
CA SER A 9 -0.73 -10.40 14.18
C SER A 9 -0.45 -10.78 15.64
N MET A 10 0.82 -10.95 16.02
CA MET A 10 1.20 -11.20 17.42
C MET A 10 0.94 -9.98 18.30
N MET A 11 1.26 -8.77 17.83
CA MET A 11 0.99 -7.53 18.55
C MET A 11 -0.51 -7.32 18.75
N LEU A 12 -1.31 -7.53 17.71
CA LEU A 12 -2.77 -7.42 17.78
C LEU A 12 -3.42 -8.47 18.69
N SER A 13 -2.81 -9.63 18.83
CA SER A 13 -3.27 -10.63 19.82
C SER A 13 -3.10 -10.16 21.25
N SER A 14 -2.10 -9.29 21.50
CA SER A 14 -1.86 -8.69 22.82
C SER A 14 -2.65 -7.39 23.03
N TYR A 15 -2.98 -6.69 21.95
CA TYR A 15 -3.66 -5.38 21.95
C TYR A 15 -4.78 -5.36 20.90
N PRO A 16 -5.90 -6.04 21.10
CA PRO A 16 -6.92 -6.26 20.07
C PRO A 16 -7.77 -5.04 19.71
N ASP A 17 -7.73 -3.99 20.51
CA ASP A 17 -8.45 -2.72 20.34
C ASP A 17 -7.57 -1.54 19.90
N SER A 18 -6.44 -1.85 19.28
CA SER A 18 -5.47 -0.86 18.88
C SER A 18 -5.85 -0.11 17.61
N VAL A 19 -5.36 1.13 17.48
CA VAL A 19 -5.25 1.82 16.19
C VAL A 19 -3.95 1.39 15.52
N VAL A 20 -4.06 0.83 14.32
CA VAL A 20 -2.93 0.31 13.54
C VAL A 20 -2.71 1.19 12.33
N ILE A 21 -1.56 1.86 12.27
CA ILE A 21 -1.18 2.66 11.11
C ILE A 21 -0.20 1.85 10.26
N ILE A 22 -0.58 1.58 9.01
CA ILE A 22 0.21 0.78 8.08
C ILE A 22 0.68 1.65 6.94
N ASP A 23 1.99 1.79 6.77
CA ASP A 23 2.55 2.29 5.51
C ASP A 23 2.42 1.20 4.44
N TYR A 24 1.30 1.19 3.74
CA TYR A 24 0.95 0.12 2.81
C TYR A 24 1.93 0.03 1.62
N THR A 25 2.61 1.12 1.27
CA THR A 25 3.64 1.11 0.23
C THR A 25 4.89 0.33 0.64
N LEU A 26 5.20 0.32 1.93
CA LEU A 26 6.40 -0.30 2.49
C LEU A 26 6.12 -1.63 3.20
N PHE A 27 4.89 -1.85 3.61
CA PHE A 27 4.47 -3.06 4.31
C PHE A 27 4.07 -4.12 3.28
N ASP A 28 4.92 -5.12 3.10
CA ASP A 28 4.76 -6.16 2.08
C ASP A 28 3.63 -7.14 2.46
N CYS A 29 2.40 -6.79 2.05
CA CYS A 29 1.22 -7.64 2.19
C CYS A 29 0.23 -7.37 1.06
N THR A 30 -0.64 -8.34 0.80
CA THR A 30 -1.74 -8.17 -0.16
C THR A 30 -2.99 -7.59 0.51
N ALA A 31 -3.91 -7.07 -0.30
CA ALA A 31 -5.22 -6.65 0.16
C ALA A 31 -5.95 -7.78 0.89
N ASP A 32 -5.90 -9.02 0.37
CA ASP A 32 -6.55 -10.18 0.98
C ASP A 32 -5.98 -10.51 2.35
N GLN A 33 -4.66 -10.42 2.51
CA GLN A 33 -4.01 -10.63 3.80
C GLN A 33 -4.42 -9.57 4.83
N LEU A 34 -4.56 -8.30 4.41
CA LEU A 34 -5.09 -7.24 5.28
C LEU A 34 -6.55 -7.49 5.66
N TRP A 35 -7.36 -7.97 4.72
CA TRP A 35 -8.74 -8.33 4.98
C TRP A 35 -8.86 -9.42 6.05
N ILE A 36 -8.12 -10.52 5.89
CA ILE A 36 -8.07 -11.63 6.85
C ILE A 36 -7.62 -11.12 8.22
N LEU A 37 -6.63 -10.23 8.26
CA LEU A 37 -6.12 -9.66 9.51
C LEU A 37 -7.19 -8.80 10.20
N LYS A 38 -7.89 -7.95 9.45
CA LYS A 38 -8.97 -7.11 9.98
C LYS A 38 -10.16 -7.94 10.45
N GLU A 39 -10.55 -8.99 9.73
CA GLU A 39 -11.59 -9.94 10.17
C GLU A 39 -11.21 -10.63 11.48
N ARG A 40 -9.95 -11.00 11.62
CA ARG A 40 -9.43 -11.63 12.83
C ARG A 40 -9.40 -10.68 14.03
N PHE A 41 -9.18 -9.39 13.80
CA PHE A 41 -9.10 -8.36 14.84
C PHE A 41 -10.11 -7.24 14.55
N PRO A 42 -11.43 -7.50 14.69
CA PRO A 42 -12.48 -6.56 14.31
C PRO A 42 -12.51 -5.29 15.17
N GLN A 43 -12.01 -5.36 16.40
CA GLN A 43 -11.95 -4.21 17.31
C GLN A 43 -10.83 -3.23 16.95
N SER A 44 -9.78 -3.70 16.28
CA SER A 44 -8.68 -2.82 15.87
C SER A 44 -9.11 -1.93 14.70
N VAL A 45 -8.71 -0.66 14.72
CA VAL A 45 -8.90 0.28 13.62
C VAL A 45 -7.65 0.31 12.76
N PHE A 46 -7.80 0.06 11.46
CA PHE A 46 -6.68 0.05 10.52
C PHE A 46 -6.69 1.32 9.69
N VAL A 47 -5.60 2.07 9.74
CA VAL A 47 -5.34 3.27 8.94
C VAL A 47 -4.27 2.92 7.91
N LEU A 48 -4.64 2.91 6.64
CA LEU A 48 -3.70 2.76 5.53
C LEU A 48 -3.08 4.12 5.22
N PHE A 49 -1.82 4.27 5.55
CA PHE A 49 -1.04 5.48 5.36
C PHE A 49 -0.06 5.27 4.21
N SER A 50 -0.26 5.93 3.08
CA SER A 50 0.49 5.64 1.86
C SER A 50 0.79 6.88 1.03
N ASP A 51 1.84 6.80 0.21
CA ASP A 51 2.18 7.83 -0.78
C ASP A 51 1.21 7.81 -1.97
N ALA A 52 0.82 6.62 -2.41
CA ALA A 52 -0.08 6.42 -3.53
C ALA A 52 -0.75 5.05 -3.43
N LEU A 53 -2.05 5.02 -3.65
CA LEU A 53 -2.85 3.81 -3.77
C LEU A 53 -3.61 3.87 -5.09
N SER A 54 -3.86 2.73 -5.73
CA SER A 54 -4.68 2.69 -6.93
C SER A 54 -6.16 2.91 -6.58
N GLU A 55 -6.90 3.49 -7.51
CA GLU A 55 -8.33 3.72 -7.31
C GLU A 55 -9.09 2.41 -7.07
N SER A 56 -8.77 1.37 -7.82
CA SER A 56 -9.36 0.04 -7.66
C SER A 56 -9.13 -0.54 -6.28
N PHE A 57 -7.92 -0.38 -5.73
CA PHE A 57 -7.60 -0.76 -4.37
C PHE A 57 -8.41 0.03 -3.35
N ILE A 58 -8.48 1.35 -3.49
CA ILE A 58 -9.25 2.22 -2.58
C ILE A 58 -10.73 1.82 -2.59
N ARG A 59 -11.32 1.65 -3.76
CA ARG A 59 -12.72 1.18 -3.88
C ARG A 59 -12.93 -0.15 -3.17
N ARG A 60 -12.05 -1.11 -3.38
CA ARG A 60 -12.10 -2.41 -2.72
C ARG A 60 -12.03 -2.29 -1.20
N MET A 61 -11.08 -1.54 -0.66
CA MET A 61 -10.83 -1.42 0.77
C MET A 61 -11.91 -0.59 1.49
N VAL A 62 -12.51 0.37 0.81
CA VAL A 62 -13.52 1.26 1.42
C VAL A 62 -14.94 0.73 1.26
N LEU A 63 -15.28 0.20 0.07
CA LEU A 63 -16.63 -0.24 -0.25
C LEU A 63 -16.88 -1.73 0.03
N GLY A 64 -15.84 -2.47 0.34
CA GLY A 64 -15.87 -3.93 0.44
C GLY A 64 -16.47 -4.51 1.73
N GLY A 65 -17.16 -3.75 2.56
CA GLY A 65 -17.83 -4.24 3.79
C GLY A 65 -16.94 -4.35 5.03
N ILE A 66 -15.62 -4.32 4.89
CA ILE A 66 -14.65 -4.18 5.98
C ILE A 66 -14.08 -2.77 5.93
N GLN A 67 -14.20 -2.04 7.03
CA GLN A 67 -13.85 -0.62 7.07
C GLN A 67 -12.36 -0.43 7.35
N PHE A 68 -11.64 0.11 6.36
CA PHE A 68 -10.29 0.63 6.51
C PHE A 68 -10.32 2.16 6.42
N SER A 69 -9.59 2.83 7.29
CA SER A 69 -9.33 4.27 7.16
C SER A 69 -8.22 4.52 6.16
N LEU A 70 -8.29 5.62 5.42
CA LEU A 70 -7.32 6.00 4.40
C LEU A 70 -6.80 7.40 4.64
N LEU A 71 -5.48 7.52 4.66
CA LEU A 71 -4.77 8.79 4.75
C LEU A 71 -3.55 8.77 3.82
N PHE A 72 -3.41 9.78 2.97
CA PHE A 72 -2.21 9.93 2.17
C PHE A 72 -1.12 10.68 2.94
N LYS A 73 0.15 10.39 2.64
CA LYS A 73 1.30 11.04 3.27
C LYS A 73 1.43 12.53 2.91
N ASP A 74 0.81 12.96 1.82
CA ASP A 74 0.72 14.37 1.41
C ASP A 74 -0.52 15.10 1.98
N SER A 75 -1.32 14.44 2.81
CA SER A 75 -2.41 15.08 3.56
C SER A 75 -1.87 16.10 4.56
N ASP A 76 -2.64 17.16 4.79
CA ASP A 76 -2.25 18.17 5.77
C ASP A 76 -2.40 17.65 7.22
N VAL A 77 -1.86 18.42 8.14
CA VAL A 77 -1.83 18.09 9.58
C VAL A 77 -3.24 18.04 10.19
N HIS A 78 -4.17 18.84 9.69
CA HIS A 78 -5.56 18.86 10.17
C HIS A 78 -6.29 17.58 9.74
N GLU A 79 -6.05 17.14 8.50
CA GLU A 79 -6.60 15.90 7.99
C GLU A 79 -6.04 14.68 8.74
N ALA A 80 -4.74 14.70 9.06
CA ALA A 80 -4.11 13.66 9.86
C ALA A 80 -4.68 13.61 11.29
N ALA A 81 -4.86 14.76 11.93
CA ALA A 81 -5.49 14.84 13.25
C ALA A 81 -6.94 14.32 13.23
N ALA A 82 -7.74 14.73 12.26
CA ALA A 82 -9.11 14.24 12.10
C ALA A 82 -9.16 12.71 11.88
N CYS A 83 -8.21 12.15 11.13
CA CYS A 83 -8.10 10.72 10.93
C CYS A 83 -7.83 9.97 12.25
N LEU A 84 -6.95 10.49 13.09
CA LEU A 84 -6.63 9.90 14.39
C LEU A 84 -7.81 10.01 15.37
N ASP A 85 -8.46 11.16 15.43
CA ASP A 85 -9.64 11.38 16.27
C ASP A 85 -10.78 10.41 15.92
N GLU A 86 -11.04 10.19 14.62
CA GLU A 86 -12.03 9.21 14.16
C GLU A 86 -11.59 7.77 14.50
N ALA A 87 -10.31 7.45 14.30
CA ALA A 87 -9.77 6.13 14.59
C ALA A 87 -9.84 5.79 16.09
N GLU A 88 -9.57 6.73 17.00
CA GLU A 88 -9.71 6.54 18.45
C GLU A 88 -11.17 6.25 18.86
N GLN A 89 -12.13 6.76 18.10
CA GLN A 89 -13.55 6.52 18.32
C GLN A 89 -14.07 5.26 17.59
N GLY A 90 -13.18 4.49 16.99
CA GLY A 90 -13.53 3.28 16.24
C GLY A 90 -14.23 3.55 14.91
N ARG A 91 -14.18 4.79 14.40
CA ARG A 91 -14.84 5.19 13.16
C ARG A 91 -13.88 5.19 11.98
N GLN A 92 -14.42 4.95 10.80
CA GLN A 92 -13.68 5.01 9.54
C GLN A 92 -13.45 6.47 9.13
N TYR A 93 -12.21 6.78 8.75
CA TYR A 93 -11.83 8.03 8.11
C TYR A 93 -11.35 7.80 6.68
N ILE A 94 -11.79 8.64 5.76
CA ILE A 94 -11.33 8.63 4.37
C ILE A 94 -10.93 10.06 4.02
N CYS A 95 -9.67 10.25 3.63
CA CYS A 95 -9.14 11.57 3.27
C CYS A 95 -9.85 12.15 2.03
N MET A 96 -9.84 13.47 1.91
CA MET A 96 -10.54 14.20 0.83
C MET A 96 -10.11 13.73 -0.56
N LYS A 97 -8.84 13.47 -0.75
CA LYS A 97 -8.28 12.97 -2.02
C LYS A 97 -8.83 11.60 -2.40
N ALA A 98 -8.96 10.67 -1.44
CA ALA A 98 -9.57 9.38 -1.69
C ALA A 98 -11.09 9.48 -1.91
N LYS A 99 -11.77 10.38 -1.20
CA LYS A 99 -13.19 10.65 -1.41
C LYS A 99 -13.49 11.13 -2.83
N SER A 100 -12.68 12.04 -3.39
CA SER A 100 -12.88 12.51 -4.76
C SER A 100 -12.88 11.37 -5.77
N TRP A 101 -11.98 10.40 -5.63
CA TRP A 101 -11.90 9.22 -6.52
C TRP A 101 -13.06 8.25 -6.35
N LEU A 102 -13.63 8.14 -5.16
CA LEU A 102 -14.80 7.29 -4.93
C LEU A 102 -16.07 7.84 -5.58
N TYR A 103 -16.17 9.17 -5.69
CA TYR A 103 -17.35 9.87 -6.21
C TYR A 103 -17.21 10.32 -7.68
N GLU A 104 -16.01 10.32 -8.25
CA GLU A 104 -15.84 10.56 -9.68
C GLU A 104 -16.38 9.36 -10.47
N LYS A 105 -17.35 9.63 -11.35
CA LYS A 105 -17.85 8.64 -12.32
C LYS A 105 -16.67 8.16 -13.18
N GLU A 106 -16.66 6.86 -13.46
CA GLU A 106 -15.76 6.21 -14.40
C GLU A 106 -15.61 7.04 -15.67
N ARG A 107 -14.53 7.78 -15.78
CA ARG A 107 -14.07 8.30 -17.04
C ARG A 107 -13.14 7.23 -17.61
N ASP A 108 -13.53 6.72 -18.76
CA ASP A 108 -12.76 5.78 -19.57
C ASP A 108 -11.27 6.17 -19.63
N ALA A 109 -10.49 5.55 -18.78
CA ALA A 109 -9.04 5.61 -18.89
C ALA A 109 -8.59 4.43 -19.77
N VAL A 110 -8.64 4.63 -21.07
CA VAL A 110 -7.69 3.95 -21.95
C VAL A 110 -6.33 4.57 -21.63
N SER A 111 -5.67 4.08 -20.61
CA SER A 111 -4.32 4.50 -20.27
C SER A 111 -3.32 3.63 -21.03
N ASP A 112 -2.61 4.26 -21.91
CA ASP A 112 -1.29 3.82 -22.37
C ASP A 112 -0.46 3.48 -21.13
N MET A 113 -0.24 2.20 -20.84
CA MET A 113 0.49 1.76 -19.66
C MET A 113 1.94 2.25 -19.77
N PRO A 114 2.40 3.16 -18.90
CA PRO A 114 3.75 3.70 -19.01
C PRO A 114 4.78 2.59 -18.76
N GLN A 115 5.62 2.32 -19.75
CA GLN A 115 6.67 1.30 -19.64
C GLN A 115 7.66 1.60 -18.51
N LEU A 116 8.12 0.55 -17.83
CA LEU A 116 9.18 0.67 -16.82
C LEU A 116 10.50 1.05 -17.48
N THR A 117 11.22 2.01 -16.89
CA THR A 117 12.60 2.34 -17.27
C THR A 117 13.54 1.18 -16.93
N MET A 118 14.75 1.16 -17.49
CA MET A 118 15.76 0.13 -17.18
C MET A 118 16.04 0.05 -15.66
N THR A 119 16.23 1.18 -15.01
CA THR A 119 16.47 1.23 -13.55
C THR A 119 15.27 0.70 -12.76
N GLU A 120 14.05 1.03 -13.19
CA GLU A 120 12.83 0.52 -12.55
C GLU A 120 12.68 -0.99 -12.72
N LYS A 121 13.00 -1.55 -13.90
CA LYS A 121 13.03 -3.00 -14.15
C LYS A 121 14.02 -3.70 -13.23
N GLU A 122 15.20 -3.13 -13.06
CA GLU A 122 16.24 -3.68 -12.20
C GLU A 122 15.89 -3.61 -10.71
N VAL A 123 15.27 -2.52 -10.26
CA VAL A 123 14.76 -2.40 -8.88
C VAL A 123 13.63 -3.41 -8.67
N LEU A 124 12.69 -3.53 -9.61
CA LEU A 124 11.63 -4.53 -9.56
C LEU A 124 12.18 -5.94 -9.43
N ARG A 125 13.19 -6.31 -10.26
CA ARG A 125 13.86 -7.61 -10.16
C ARG A 125 14.46 -7.86 -8.78
N SER A 126 15.08 -6.85 -8.16
CA SER A 126 15.63 -6.99 -6.82
C SER A 126 14.53 -7.18 -5.78
N LEU A 127 13.38 -6.50 -5.94
CA LEU A 127 12.19 -6.69 -5.09
C LEU A 127 11.62 -8.12 -5.24
N THR A 128 11.54 -8.65 -6.46
CA THR A 128 11.06 -10.03 -6.69
C THR A 128 11.98 -11.10 -6.09
N LEU A 129 13.25 -10.76 -5.87
CA LEU A 129 14.20 -11.61 -5.14
C LEU A 129 14.12 -11.46 -3.62
N GLY A 130 13.13 -10.70 -3.10
CA GLY A 130 12.91 -10.51 -1.68
C GLY A 130 13.88 -9.53 -1.01
N LYS A 131 14.63 -8.73 -1.79
CA LYS A 131 15.57 -7.74 -1.22
C LYS A 131 14.84 -6.56 -0.60
N THR A 132 15.30 -6.15 0.56
CA THR A 132 14.81 -4.95 1.23
C THR A 132 15.27 -3.67 0.52
N THR A 133 14.57 -2.56 0.75
CA THR A 133 14.95 -1.24 0.21
C THR A 133 16.39 -0.85 0.57
N LYS A 134 16.86 -1.20 1.77
CA LYS A 134 18.23 -0.93 2.21
C LYS A 134 19.27 -1.76 1.46
N GLU A 135 18.99 -3.04 1.22
CA GLU A 135 19.88 -3.92 0.45
C GLU A 135 19.96 -3.49 -1.01
N ILE A 136 18.84 -3.09 -1.63
CA ILE A 136 18.81 -2.56 -2.99
C ILE A 136 19.61 -1.26 -3.08
N ALA A 137 19.45 -0.37 -2.09
CA ALA A 137 20.18 0.89 -2.03
C ALA A 137 21.71 0.66 -1.95
N ALA A 138 22.13 -0.26 -1.08
CA ALA A 138 23.55 -0.62 -0.92
C ALA A 138 24.13 -1.26 -2.19
N GLU A 139 23.42 -2.22 -2.79
CA GLU A 139 23.88 -2.96 -3.98
C GLU A 139 24.02 -2.06 -5.21
N ARG A 140 23.13 -1.06 -5.34
CA ARG A 140 23.10 -0.16 -6.50
C ARG A 140 23.75 1.18 -6.26
N PHE A 141 24.39 1.38 -5.12
CA PHE A 141 25.01 2.66 -4.74
C PHE A 141 24.03 3.84 -4.80
N LEU A 142 22.77 3.60 -4.43
CA LEU A 142 21.71 4.59 -4.37
C LEU A 142 21.39 4.94 -2.92
N SER A 143 20.75 6.11 -2.72
CA SER A 143 20.15 6.39 -1.41
C SER A 143 18.89 5.55 -1.18
N VAL A 144 18.58 5.24 0.06
CA VAL A 144 17.31 4.58 0.43
C VAL A 144 16.10 5.37 -0.11
N TYR A 145 16.16 6.70 -0.04
CA TYR A 145 15.14 7.59 -0.58
C TYR A 145 14.97 7.43 -2.10
N THR A 146 16.07 7.31 -2.84
CA THR A 146 16.03 7.10 -4.30
C THR A 146 15.34 5.77 -4.65
N VAL A 147 15.67 4.70 -3.90
CA VAL A 147 15.01 3.39 -4.11
C VAL A 147 13.53 3.45 -3.76
N MET A 148 13.14 4.16 -2.69
CA MET A 148 11.73 4.38 -2.36
C MET A 148 10.99 5.12 -3.48
N THR A 149 11.61 6.11 -4.11
CA THR A 149 11.06 6.83 -5.25
C THR A 149 10.86 5.91 -6.46
N HIS A 150 11.85 5.04 -6.75
CA HIS A 150 11.69 4.04 -7.81
C HIS A 150 10.55 3.05 -7.49
N ARG A 151 10.45 2.53 -6.26
CA ARG A 151 9.34 1.66 -5.84
C ARG A 151 7.98 2.33 -6.09
N LYS A 152 7.81 3.57 -5.65
CA LYS A 152 6.59 4.36 -5.88
C LYS A 152 6.23 4.46 -7.37
N ASN A 153 7.21 4.77 -8.21
CA ASN A 153 7.01 4.89 -9.65
C ASN A 153 6.67 3.55 -10.31
N ILE A 154 7.34 2.46 -9.91
CA ILE A 154 7.08 1.10 -10.38
C ILE A 154 5.65 0.71 -10.04
N PHE A 155 5.24 0.84 -8.77
CA PHE A 155 3.91 0.44 -8.32
C PHE A 155 2.81 1.22 -9.03
N ARG A 156 2.99 2.54 -9.22
CA ARG A 156 2.06 3.36 -10.00
C ARG A 156 1.98 2.89 -11.46
N LYS A 157 3.11 2.59 -12.11
CA LYS A 157 3.15 2.13 -13.51
C LYS A 157 2.55 0.75 -13.70
N LEU A 158 2.71 -0.15 -12.73
CA LEU A 158 2.13 -1.50 -12.74
C LEU A 158 0.71 -1.55 -12.17
N ASN A 159 0.18 -0.41 -11.70
CA ASN A 159 -1.13 -0.33 -11.04
C ASN A 159 -1.26 -1.29 -9.83
N VAL A 160 -0.17 -1.44 -9.08
CA VAL A 160 -0.10 -2.23 -7.83
C VAL A 160 0.27 -1.32 -6.67
N ASN A 161 0.02 -1.76 -5.44
CA ASN A 161 0.19 -0.91 -4.27
C ASN A 161 1.44 -1.24 -3.43
N ASN A 162 1.98 -2.43 -3.59
CA ASN A 162 3.19 -2.87 -2.88
C ASN A 162 3.95 -3.97 -3.65
N ALA A 163 5.10 -4.39 -3.11
CA ALA A 163 5.95 -5.39 -3.72
C ALA A 163 5.28 -6.77 -3.82
N GLN A 164 4.46 -7.15 -2.84
CA GLN A 164 3.77 -8.44 -2.85
C GLN A 164 2.75 -8.53 -3.98
N GLU A 165 1.95 -7.48 -4.18
CA GLU A 165 1.03 -7.40 -5.31
C GLU A 165 1.75 -7.40 -6.67
N ALA A 166 2.93 -6.76 -6.74
CA ALA A 166 3.75 -6.77 -7.95
C ALA A 166 4.29 -8.17 -8.27
N LEU A 167 4.60 -8.98 -7.25
CA LEU A 167 5.01 -10.37 -7.41
C LEU A 167 3.86 -11.24 -7.94
N GLU A 168 2.68 -11.11 -7.37
CA GLU A 168 1.51 -11.90 -7.75
C GLU A 168 1.06 -11.58 -9.18
N ASN A 169 1.01 -10.30 -9.56
CA ASN A 169 0.64 -9.87 -10.91
C ASN A 169 1.73 -10.21 -11.95
N GLY A 170 3.01 -10.14 -11.57
CA GLY A 170 4.13 -10.48 -12.45
C GLY A 170 4.26 -11.98 -12.74
N THR A 171 3.69 -12.84 -11.92
CA THR A 171 3.67 -14.30 -12.15
C THR A 171 2.51 -14.76 -13.01
N CYS A 172 1.43 -13.98 -13.13
CA CYS A 172 0.25 -14.32 -13.93
C CYS A 172 0.39 -13.98 -15.43
N GLU A 173 1.22 -12.99 -15.77
CA GLU A 173 1.53 -12.64 -17.16
C GLU A 173 2.93 -13.14 -17.50
N GLY A 174 2.98 -14.36 -18.04
CA GLY A 174 4.23 -15.06 -18.31
C GLY A 174 5.23 -14.22 -19.12
N ASN A 175 6.44 -14.17 -18.63
CA ASN A 175 7.72 -13.99 -19.33
C ASN A 175 8.01 -12.67 -20.06
N ASP A 176 7.11 -11.71 -20.21
CA ASP A 176 7.38 -10.52 -21.05
C ASP A 176 8.05 -9.34 -20.31
N PHE A 177 8.11 -9.40 -18.96
CA PHE A 177 8.73 -8.31 -18.20
C PHE A 177 10.24 -8.44 -17.93
N LEU A 178 10.83 -9.61 -18.25
CA LEU A 178 12.24 -9.93 -17.98
C LEU A 178 13.07 -10.21 -19.25
N GLY A 179 12.52 -9.96 -20.44
CA GLY A 179 13.22 -10.09 -21.70
C GLY A 179 14.15 -8.93 -22.02
#